data_76c13299c34e8a0c426298bff5786c66
#
_entry.id   76c13299c34e8a0c426298bff5786c66
#
_cell.length_a   1.000
_cell.length_b   1.000
_cell.length_c   1.000
_cell.angle_alpha   90.00
_cell.angle_beta   90.00
_cell.angle_gamma   90.00
#
_symmetry.space_group_name_H-M   'P 1'
#
loop_
_entity.id
_entity.type
_entity.pdbx_description
1 polymer ?
#
loop_
_entity_poly.entity_id
_entity_poly.type
_entity_poly.pdbx_seq_one_letter_code
_entity_poly.pdbx_strand_id
1 'polypeptide(L)'
;MNKIIAIANQKGGVGKTTTAVNLAASLAATKRKVLLIDLDPQGNATTAAGIKEENPNTLYEIFFENISINDSIYSSSSGYEILPGGQDLLALEVGIRNQNQQQFLAKTIQNLKTEFDYT
;
A
#
# COMPACT_ATOMS: atom_id res chain seq x y z
N MET A 1 13.99 2.20 -12.04
CA MET A 1 14.28 1.23 -10.95
C MET A 1 13.47 1.61 -9.73
N ASN A 2 12.71 0.67 -9.20
CA ASN A 2 11.85 0.90 -8.04
C ASN A 2 12.65 0.75 -6.74
N LYS A 3 12.81 1.83 -5.98
CA LYS A 3 13.41 1.78 -4.65
C LYS A 3 12.31 1.54 -3.63
N ILE A 4 12.46 0.50 -2.83
CA ILE A 4 11.48 0.13 -1.82
C ILE A 4 11.94 0.64 -0.46
N ILE A 5 11.08 1.42 0.19
CA ILE A 5 11.34 2.01 1.49
C ILE A 5 10.28 1.51 2.46
N ALA A 6 10.70 0.88 3.56
CA ALA A 6 9.77 0.44 4.59
C ALA A 6 9.77 1.44 5.74
N ILE A 7 8.57 1.84 6.16
CA ILE A 7 8.38 2.71 7.32
C ILE A 7 7.70 1.88 8.39
N ALA A 8 8.43 1.61 9.46
CA ALA A 8 7.98 0.73 10.53
C ALA A 8 8.18 1.38 11.89
N ASN A 9 7.22 1.16 12.79
CA ASN A 9 7.30 1.60 14.16
C ASN A 9 6.45 0.66 15.01
N GLN A 10 7.05 0.05 16.02
CA GLN A 10 6.36 -0.88 16.92
C GLN A 10 5.36 -0.19 17.83
N LYS A 11 5.63 1.06 18.18
CA LYS A 11 4.66 1.88 18.92
C LYS A 11 3.72 2.48 17.90
N GLY A 12 2.55 1.88 17.73
CA GLY A 12 1.54 2.41 16.86
C GLY A 12 1.32 3.88 17.14
N GLY A 13 1.07 4.69 16.13
CA GLY A 13 0.82 6.09 16.34
C GLY A 13 0.93 6.91 15.09
N VAL A 14 0.62 8.17 15.26
CA VAL A 14 0.45 9.15 14.19
C VAL A 14 1.74 9.38 13.40
N GLY A 15 2.91 9.23 14.05
CA GLY A 15 4.19 9.52 13.43
C GLY A 15 4.51 8.66 12.21
N LYS A 16 4.18 7.36 12.27
CA LYS A 16 4.45 6.44 11.17
C LYS A 16 3.64 6.83 9.91
N THR A 17 2.34 7.04 10.07
CA THR A 17 1.46 7.44 8.97
C THR A 17 1.87 8.79 8.42
N THR A 18 2.10 9.77 9.28
CA THR A 18 2.51 11.11 8.88
C THR A 18 3.81 11.08 8.08
N THR A 19 4.79 10.31 8.54
CA THR A 19 6.07 10.18 7.84
C THR A 19 5.88 9.56 6.45
N ALA A 20 5.12 8.47 6.36
CA ALA A 20 4.90 7.77 5.09
C ALA A 20 4.17 8.66 4.09
N VAL A 21 3.10 9.32 4.51
CA VAL A 21 2.30 10.18 3.65
C VAL A 21 3.10 11.41 3.19
N ASN A 22 3.82 12.05 4.11
CA ASN A 22 4.62 13.22 3.77
C ASN A 22 5.77 12.86 2.83
N LEU A 23 6.42 11.73 3.05
CA LEU A 23 7.49 11.28 2.16
C LEU A 23 6.96 10.99 0.76
N ALA A 24 5.84 10.27 0.66
CA ALA A 24 5.22 9.95 -0.62
C ALA A 24 4.83 11.22 -1.38
N ALA A 25 4.19 12.17 -0.70
CA ALA A 25 3.77 13.43 -1.31
C ALA A 25 4.98 14.26 -1.74
N SER A 26 6.03 14.31 -0.92
CA SER A 26 7.25 15.07 -1.24
C SER A 26 7.97 14.50 -2.45
N LEU A 27 8.08 13.18 -2.53
CA LEU A 27 8.72 12.54 -3.68
C LEU A 27 7.88 12.73 -4.94
N ALA A 28 6.56 12.62 -4.84
CA ALA A 28 5.66 12.86 -5.98
C ALA A 28 5.77 14.30 -6.48
N ALA A 29 5.96 15.26 -5.59
CA ALA A 29 6.12 16.66 -5.94
C ALA A 29 7.40 16.91 -6.79
N THR A 30 8.37 16.02 -6.72
CA THR A 30 9.57 16.09 -7.55
C THR A 30 9.40 15.36 -8.89
N LYS A 31 8.17 15.11 -9.31
CA LYS A 31 7.82 14.41 -10.56
C LYS A 31 8.28 12.95 -10.58
N ARG A 32 8.40 12.34 -9.42
CA ARG A 32 8.69 10.91 -9.27
C ARG A 32 7.39 10.13 -9.21
N LYS A 33 7.42 8.92 -9.78
CA LYS A 33 6.27 8.01 -9.68
C LYS A 33 6.39 7.24 -8.37
N VAL A 34 5.42 7.41 -7.49
CA VAL A 34 5.46 6.87 -6.13
C VAL A 34 4.22 6.03 -5.86
N LEU A 35 4.44 4.83 -5.34
CA LEU A 35 3.39 3.97 -4.83
C LEU A 35 3.53 3.85 -3.32
N LEU A 36 2.48 4.20 -2.58
CA LEU A 36 2.40 3.97 -1.15
C LEU A 36 1.56 2.72 -0.90
N ILE A 37 2.13 1.74 -0.21
CA ILE A 37 1.40 0.54 0.17
C ILE A 37 1.06 0.67 1.66
N ASP A 38 -0.25 0.70 1.96
CA ASP A 38 -0.73 0.82 3.34
C ASP A 38 -0.92 -0.58 3.92
N LEU A 39 -0.08 -0.94 4.88
CA LEU A 39 -0.15 -2.23 5.56
C LEU A 39 -0.80 -2.13 6.93
N ASP A 40 -1.38 -0.97 7.25
CA ASP A 40 -2.00 -0.73 8.54
C ASP A 40 -3.48 -1.16 8.50
N PRO A 41 -3.90 -2.09 9.38
CA PRO A 41 -5.32 -2.47 9.45
C PRO A 41 -6.25 -1.31 9.78
N GLN A 42 -5.75 -0.25 10.40
CA GLN A 42 -6.54 0.96 10.66
C GLN A 42 -6.73 1.81 9.40
N GLY A 43 -5.92 1.62 8.37
CA GLY A 43 -6.07 2.33 7.10
C GLY A 43 -5.85 3.83 7.19
N ASN A 44 -5.00 4.28 8.11
CA ASN A 44 -4.79 5.72 8.32
C ASN A 44 -4.18 6.41 7.11
N ALA A 45 -3.20 5.78 6.45
CA ALA A 45 -2.62 6.33 5.24
C ALA A 45 -3.63 6.34 4.09
N THR A 46 -4.48 5.33 4.01
CA THR A 46 -5.54 5.25 3.01
C THR A 46 -6.53 6.41 3.19
N THR A 47 -6.94 6.68 4.42
CA THR A 47 -7.82 7.82 4.72
C THR A 47 -7.15 9.13 4.32
N ALA A 48 -5.87 9.29 4.66
CA ALA A 48 -5.12 10.51 4.35
C ALA A 48 -4.92 10.72 2.84
N ALA A 49 -4.92 9.64 2.05
CA ALA A 49 -4.72 9.73 0.60
C ALA A 49 -5.89 10.38 -0.13
N GLY A 50 -7.09 10.35 0.46
CA GLY A 50 -8.26 11.00 -0.13
C GLY A 50 -8.69 10.38 -1.46
N ILE A 51 -8.63 9.06 -1.59
CA ILE A 51 -9.07 8.38 -2.81
C ILE A 51 -10.59 8.46 -2.94
N LYS A 52 -11.06 8.46 -4.20
CA LYS A 52 -12.50 8.61 -4.48
C LYS A 52 -13.26 7.29 -4.42
N GLU A 53 -12.57 6.17 -4.53
CA GLU A 53 -13.20 4.85 -4.51
C GLU A 53 -13.75 4.56 -3.11
N GLU A 54 -15.04 4.19 -3.03
CA GLU A 54 -15.70 3.90 -1.75
C GLU A 54 -15.30 2.54 -1.16
N ASN A 55 -15.11 1.54 -2.03
CA ASN A 55 -14.77 0.18 -1.62
C ASN A 55 -13.52 -0.28 -2.37
N PRO A 56 -12.36 0.30 -2.06
CA PRO A 56 -11.16 -0.03 -2.80
C PRO A 56 -10.68 -1.45 -2.48
N ASN A 57 -10.08 -2.10 -3.49
CA ASN A 57 -9.38 -3.35 -3.26
C ASN A 57 -8.15 -3.10 -2.39
N THR A 58 -7.81 -4.10 -1.57
CA THR A 58 -6.60 -4.10 -0.76
C THR A 58 -5.79 -5.36 -1.09
N LEU A 59 -4.72 -5.59 -0.38
CA LEU A 59 -3.98 -6.85 -0.50
C LEU A 59 -4.87 -8.07 -0.18
N TYR A 60 -5.96 -7.88 0.57
CA TYR A 60 -6.91 -8.94 0.87
C TYR A 60 -7.51 -9.52 -0.42
N GLU A 61 -8.06 -8.67 -1.30
CA GLU A 61 -8.67 -9.11 -2.55
C GLU A 61 -7.63 -9.69 -3.51
N ILE A 62 -6.41 -9.17 -3.47
CA ILE A 62 -5.32 -9.73 -4.29
C ILE A 62 -5.01 -11.16 -3.83
N PHE A 63 -4.96 -11.41 -2.53
CA PHE A 63 -4.59 -12.71 -1.97
C PHE A 63 -5.73 -13.74 -2.11
N PHE A 64 -6.94 -13.36 -1.68
CA PHE A 64 -8.06 -14.29 -1.60
C PHE A 64 -8.90 -14.38 -2.88
N GLU A 65 -8.94 -13.33 -3.68
CA GLU A 65 -9.81 -13.24 -4.85
C GLU A 65 -9.05 -13.15 -6.16
N ASN A 66 -7.74 -13.26 -6.13
CA ASN A 66 -6.87 -13.19 -7.31
C ASN A 66 -7.02 -11.90 -8.11
N ILE A 67 -7.38 -10.81 -7.46
CA ILE A 67 -7.41 -9.50 -8.10
C ILE A 67 -5.96 -9.07 -8.38
N SER A 68 -5.73 -8.47 -9.54
CA SER A 68 -4.41 -7.97 -9.90
C SER A 68 -4.01 -6.79 -9.01
N ILE A 69 -2.72 -6.70 -8.65
CA ILE A 69 -2.22 -5.51 -7.96
C ILE A 69 -2.48 -4.26 -8.80
N ASN A 70 -2.42 -4.37 -10.13
CA ASN A 70 -2.60 -3.23 -11.02
C ASN A 70 -4.04 -2.69 -10.97
N ASP A 71 -5.00 -3.52 -10.59
CA ASP A 71 -6.40 -3.12 -10.42
C ASP A 71 -6.71 -2.67 -8.99
N SER A 72 -5.71 -2.63 -8.13
CA SER A 72 -5.84 -2.30 -6.71
C SER A 72 -5.06 -1.04 -6.34
N ILE A 73 -4.68 -0.25 -7.33
CA ILE A 73 -3.90 0.97 -7.15
C ILE A 73 -4.78 2.15 -7.53
N TYR A 74 -4.82 3.14 -6.64
CA TYR A 74 -5.69 4.30 -6.77
C TYR A 74 -4.88 5.58 -6.67
N SER A 75 -5.37 6.65 -7.31
CA SER A 75 -4.71 7.96 -7.24
C SER A 75 -5.06 8.66 -5.93
N SER A 76 -4.04 9.19 -5.25
CA SER A 76 -4.25 10.05 -4.08
C SER A 76 -4.52 11.48 -4.52
N SER A 77 -4.97 12.30 -3.57
CA SER A 77 -5.15 13.74 -3.79
C SER A 77 -3.83 14.52 -3.84
N SER A 78 -2.71 13.86 -3.52
CA SER A 78 -1.40 14.50 -3.38
C SER A 78 -0.35 14.03 -4.39
N GLY A 79 -0.80 13.39 -5.47
CA GLY A 79 0.07 13.07 -6.61
C GLY A 79 0.77 11.72 -6.56
N TYR A 80 0.75 11.00 -5.44
CA TYR A 80 1.22 9.62 -5.40
C TYR A 80 0.06 8.66 -5.63
N GLU A 81 0.38 7.41 -5.92
CA GLU A 81 -0.61 6.34 -6.00
C GLU A 81 -0.56 5.49 -4.74
N ILE A 82 -1.67 4.82 -4.41
CA ILE A 82 -1.77 4.05 -3.18
C ILE A 82 -2.44 2.70 -3.42
N LEU A 83 -1.87 1.67 -2.79
CA LEU A 83 -2.52 0.39 -2.57
C LEU A 83 -3.11 0.45 -1.17
N PRO A 84 -4.46 0.49 -1.04
CA PRO A 84 -5.10 0.78 0.24
C PRO A 84 -4.92 -0.30 1.30
N GLY A 85 -5.01 0.11 2.55
CA GLY A 85 -5.10 -0.78 3.70
C GLY A 85 -6.47 -0.68 4.37
N GLY A 86 -6.69 -1.51 5.37
CA GLY A 86 -7.94 -1.55 6.10
C GLY A 86 -8.04 -2.79 6.96
N GLN A 87 -9.19 -2.97 7.62
CA GLN A 87 -9.39 -4.06 8.58
C GLN A 87 -9.23 -5.45 7.96
N ASP A 88 -9.47 -5.57 6.66
CA ASP A 88 -9.29 -6.84 5.94
C ASP A 88 -7.86 -7.38 6.02
N LEU A 89 -6.90 -6.49 6.30
CA LEU A 89 -5.50 -6.92 6.43
C LEU A 89 -5.27 -7.83 7.63
N LEU A 90 -6.15 -7.80 8.64
CA LEU A 90 -6.08 -8.74 9.76
C LEU A 90 -6.34 -10.17 9.27
N ALA A 91 -7.36 -10.37 8.44
CA ALA A 91 -7.66 -11.68 7.86
C ALA A 91 -6.56 -12.10 6.89
N LEU A 92 -5.98 -11.16 6.16
CA LEU A 92 -4.86 -11.44 5.26
C LEU A 92 -3.66 -12.01 6.02
N GLU A 93 -3.30 -11.42 7.16
CA GLU A 93 -2.18 -11.89 7.96
C GLU A 93 -2.36 -13.34 8.38
N VAL A 94 -3.58 -13.70 8.82
CA VAL A 94 -3.91 -15.08 9.18
C VAL A 94 -3.82 -15.98 7.95
N GLY A 95 -4.34 -15.55 6.82
CA GLY A 95 -4.30 -16.32 5.58
C GLY A 95 -2.89 -16.60 5.10
N ILE A 96 -2.03 -15.59 5.14
CA ILE A 96 -0.62 -15.75 4.75
C ILE A 96 0.05 -16.79 5.63
N ARG A 97 -0.17 -16.70 6.95
CA ARG A 97 0.43 -17.62 7.90
C ARG A 97 -0.08 -19.05 7.69
N ASN A 98 -1.40 -19.22 7.55
CA ASN A 98 -2.01 -20.54 7.41
C ASN A 98 -1.62 -21.23 6.09
N GLN A 99 -1.42 -20.46 5.03
CA GLN A 99 -1.05 -20.99 3.72
C GLN A 99 0.46 -20.95 3.47
N ASN A 100 1.24 -20.55 4.46
CA ASN A 100 2.70 -20.50 4.39
C ASN A 100 3.19 -19.65 3.22
N GLN A 101 2.58 -18.47 3.03
CA GLN A 101 2.85 -17.58 1.91
C GLN A 101 3.59 -16.30 2.35
N GLN A 102 4.65 -16.44 3.15
CA GLN A 102 5.37 -15.31 3.71
C GLN A 102 5.98 -14.37 2.67
N GLN A 103 6.17 -14.82 1.44
CA GLN A 103 6.72 -13.99 0.37
C GLN A 103 5.64 -13.35 -0.50
N PHE A 104 4.39 -13.41 -0.06
CA PHE A 104 3.27 -12.91 -0.85
C PHE A 104 3.45 -11.44 -1.28
N LEU A 105 3.81 -10.56 -0.35
CA LEU A 105 3.97 -9.13 -0.66
C LEU A 105 5.06 -8.90 -1.69
N ALA A 106 6.22 -9.55 -1.51
CA ALA A 106 7.33 -9.41 -2.46
C ALA A 106 6.94 -9.87 -3.85
N LYS A 107 6.25 -11.01 -3.96
CA LYS A 107 5.78 -11.53 -5.24
C LYS A 107 4.75 -10.61 -5.87
N THR A 108 3.86 -10.05 -5.06
CA THR A 108 2.82 -9.15 -5.55
C THR A 108 3.43 -7.88 -6.13
N ILE A 109 4.43 -7.31 -5.47
CA ILE A 109 5.12 -6.11 -5.96
C ILE A 109 5.80 -6.40 -7.30
N GLN A 110 6.32 -7.60 -7.50
CA GLN A 110 6.94 -7.99 -8.77
C GLN A 110 5.97 -8.00 -9.94
N ASN A 111 4.68 -8.06 -9.68
CA ASN A 111 3.64 -8.08 -10.72
C ASN A 111 3.17 -6.66 -11.12
N LEU A 112 3.77 -5.62 -10.57
CA LEU A 112 3.46 -4.25 -10.95
C LEU A 112 3.81 -4.02 -12.42
N LYS A 113 2.85 -3.52 -13.21
CA LYS A 113 3.06 -3.17 -14.61
C LYS A 113 3.56 -1.74 -14.76
N THR A 114 3.12 -0.85 -13.86
CA THR A 114 3.62 0.52 -13.84
C THR A 114 4.98 0.54 -13.18
N GLU A 115 5.93 1.21 -13.82
CA GLU A 115 7.25 1.38 -13.23
C GLU A 115 7.22 2.56 -12.27
N PHE A 116 7.41 2.28 -10.98
CA PHE A 116 7.50 3.30 -9.95
C PHE A 116 8.96 3.60 -9.64
N ASP A 117 9.25 4.84 -9.30
CA ASP A 117 10.58 5.23 -8.83
C ASP A 117 10.76 4.82 -7.38
N TYR A 118 9.69 4.93 -6.58
CA TYR A 118 9.67 4.58 -5.16
C TYR A 118 8.40 3.82 -4.80
N THR A 119 8.55 2.86 -3.89
CA THR A 119 7.44 2.15 -3.27
C THR A 119 7.65 2.07 -1.77
#